data_c828c47bbd6fe4c0ba34af92b773a135
#
_entry.id   c828c47bbd6fe4c0ba34af92b773a135
#
_cell.length_a   1.000
_cell.length_b   1.000
_cell.length_c   1.000
_cell.angle_alpha   90.00
_cell.angle_beta   90.00
_cell.angle_gamma   90.00
#
_symmetry.space_group_name_H-M   'P 1'
#
loop_
_entity.id
_entity.type
_entity.pdbx_description
1 polymer ?
#
loop_
_entity_poly.entity_id
_entity_poly.type
_entity_poly.pdbx_seq_one_letter_code
_entity_poly.pdbx_strand_id
1 'polypeptide(L)'
;GKKYDYVIFAGTLTAPYEKHIHAAKSLLKPDGILIVALANALGMKYFAGTVEEENALTKRQLAELLCGDKETQSMADESGTLKFYYPMPDYKTPVSIYSDAYLPKKGDLTRVTPAYDYPPYHLMEQGEKFDTVCEAGLFDLYANSYLVFWSADPKQLQKDDERIFIKYNKTRREEFQIKTCICERNVAGAETGNKERASGAAGADATGNSAAGKKERYVEKAALSLDGSAHIASFKEKYEKLTKQHRTLKVAEPKFAEHRNSVFFPYLVGETCAEKLGEQLEGGQLPLDVLQIVMNQIYDISPECRSAFVRTADFDEVFGADLTEEEQNLLLSDTACEVSNIDALFENMLMTREGIYCLDYEWVFLFPVPEHFVKYRILYYFYEQYSSVLKQLTLDQILGYFGITPEMAEVYRRMEVNFQNYVHGENQELYLGNYMVYSRTVRDIRQTESDLARARERIEQMKIHSREKDVT
;
A
#
# COMPACT_ATOMS: atom_id res chain seq x y z
N GLY A 1 27.10 -34.25 10.77
CA GLY A 1 27.41 -32.85 10.45
C GLY A 1 26.56 -31.89 11.30
N LYS A 2 26.90 -30.63 11.30
CA LYS A 2 26.11 -29.59 12.00
C LYS A 2 24.77 -29.43 11.28
N LYS A 3 23.69 -29.33 12.03
CA LYS A 3 22.34 -29.12 11.55
C LYS A 3 21.84 -27.73 11.95
N TYR A 4 20.98 -27.13 11.09
CA TYR A 4 20.51 -25.76 11.22
C TYR A 4 18.99 -25.71 11.34
N ASP A 5 18.48 -24.70 12.04
CA ASP A 5 17.06 -24.41 12.12
C ASP A 5 16.54 -23.79 10.83
N TYR A 6 17.42 -23.00 10.15
CA TYR A 6 17.11 -22.35 8.89
C TYR A 6 18.26 -22.52 7.89
N VAL A 7 17.89 -22.72 6.62
CA VAL A 7 18.78 -22.58 5.44
C VAL A 7 18.08 -21.60 4.50
N ILE A 8 18.82 -20.60 4.00
CA ILE A 8 18.22 -19.48 3.25
C ILE A 8 18.94 -19.30 1.93
N PHE A 9 18.20 -19.26 0.83
CA PHE A 9 18.61 -18.78 -0.48
C PHE A 9 17.89 -17.46 -0.79
N ALA A 10 18.58 -16.36 -0.74
CA ALA A 10 18.04 -15.04 -1.09
C ALA A 10 18.68 -14.60 -2.43
N GLY A 11 18.06 -14.95 -3.55
CA GLY A 11 18.56 -14.70 -4.89
C GLY A 11 19.79 -15.54 -5.30
N THR A 12 20.21 -16.48 -4.46
CA THR A 12 21.48 -17.22 -4.61
C THR A 12 21.27 -18.67 -5.08
N LEU A 13 20.04 -19.11 -5.24
CA LEU A 13 19.74 -20.44 -5.77
C LEU A 13 19.99 -20.44 -7.28
N THR A 14 20.91 -21.29 -7.75
CA THR A 14 21.33 -21.41 -9.16
C THR A 14 21.37 -22.87 -9.58
N ALA A 15 21.46 -23.13 -10.87
CA ALA A 15 21.64 -24.49 -11.39
C ALA A 15 23.01 -25.11 -10.93
N PRO A 16 23.09 -26.41 -10.68
CA PRO A 16 21.98 -27.38 -10.74
C PRO A 16 21.10 -27.32 -9.48
N TYR A 17 19.83 -26.92 -9.65
CA TYR A 17 18.89 -26.61 -8.58
C TYR A 17 18.67 -27.80 -7.61
N GLU A 18 18.44 -28.99 -8.15
CA GLU A 18 18.14 -30.21 -7.36
C GLU A 18 19.27 -30.53 -6.39
N LYS A 19 20.52 -30.41 -6.86
CA LYS A 19 21.70 -30.64 -6.03
C LYS A 19 21.77 -29.67 -4.85
N HIS A 20 21.52 -28.38 -5.10
CA HIS A 20 21.56 -27.36 -4.07
C HIS A 20 20.43 -27.53 -3.07
N ILE A 21 19.22 -27.83 -3.51
CA ILE A 21 18.06 -28.11 -2.64
C ILE A 21 18.28 -29.35 -1.81
N HIS A 22 18.78 -30.44 -2.40
CA HIS A 22 19.11 -31.68 -1.65
C HIS A 22 20.18 -31.40 -0.58
N ALA A 23 21.23 -30.69 -0.91
CA ALA A 23 22.26 -30.29 0.05
C ALA A 23 21.67 -29.43 1.17
N ALA A 24 20.84 -28.43 0.84
CA ALA A 24 20.17 -27.57 1.82
C ALA A 24 19.29 -28.37 2.80
N LYS A 25 18.45 -29.25 2.28
CA LYS A 25 17.60 -30.13 3.08
C LYS A 25 18.42 -31.04 4.00
N SER A 26 19.55 -31.57 3.49
CA SER A 26 20.45 -32.42 4.28
C SER A 26 21.13 -31.66 5.44
N LEU A 27 21.18 -30.35 5.41
CA LEU A 27 21.71 -29.50 6.47
C LEU A 27 20.65 -29.07 7.52
N LEU A 28 19.35 -29.23 7.24
CA LEU A 28 18.29 -28.86 8.17
C LEU A 28 18.14 -29.87 9.29
N LYS A 29 17.70 -29.38 10.46
CA LYS A 29 17.12 -30.22 11.52
C LYS A 29 15.81 -30.83 11.02
N PRO A 30 15.25 -31.88 11.69
CA PRO A 30 13.97 -32.48 11.28
C PRO A 30 12.79 -31.47 11.26
N ASP A 31 12.83 -30.46 12.13
CA ASP A 31 11.89 -29.36 12.26
C ASP A 31 12.39 -28.06 11.61
N GLY A 32 13.44 -28.13 10.82
CA GLY A 32 14.06 -26.96 10.17
C GLY A 32 13.26 -26.46 8.96
N ILE A 33 13.50 -25.20 8.61
CA ILE A 33 12.82 -24.50 7.52
C ILE A 33 13.83 -24.09 6.44
N LEU A 34 13.55 -24.47 5.21
CA LEU A 34 14.22 -23.94 4.03
C LEU A 34 13.47 -22.72 3.52
N ILE A 35 14.19 -21.61 3.34
CA ILE A 35 13.63 -20.34 2.85
C ILE A 35 14.27 -20.04 1.49
N VAL A 36 13.43 -19.81 0.48
CA VAL A 36 13.89 -19.47 -0.88
C VAL A 36 13.23 -18.20 -1.35
N ALA A 37 14.02 -17.19 -1.69
CA ALA A 37 13.55 -15.96 -2.33
C ALA A 37 14.20 -15.85 -3.71
N LEU A 38 13.38 -15.71 -4.76
CA LEU A 38 13.85 -15.59 -6.14
C LEU A 38 12.79 -14.93 -7.04
N ALA A 39 13.23 -14.51 -8.24
CA ALA A 39 12.34 -13.94 -9.24
C ALA A 39 11.43 -15.01 -9.86
N ASN A 40 10.22 -14.59 -10.23
CA ASN A 40 9.29 -15.43 -10.99
C ASN A 40 9.55 -15.30 -12.50
N ALA A 41 9.78 -16.41 -13.19
CA ALA A 41 9.96 -16.41 -14.64
C ALA A 41 8.74 -15.86 -15.43
N LEU A 42 7.54 -15.89 -14.84
CA LEU A 42 6.32 -15.25 -15.36
C LEU A 42 6.05 -13.89 -14.73
N GLY A 43 7.03 -13.29 -14.04
CA GLY A 43 6.86 -12.00 -13.38
C GLY A 43 6.46 -10.89 -14.36
N MET A 44 5.45 -10.10 -13.97
CA MET A 44 4.94 -9.01 -14.79
C MET A 44 6.04 -8.02 -15.21
N LYS A 45 7.08 -7.85 -14.39
CA LYS A 45 8.25 -7.01 -14.67
C LYS A 45 8.93 -7.37 -16.00
N TYR A 46 8.96 -8.63 -16.38
CA TYR A 46 9.59 -9.08 -17.63
C TYR A 46 8.76 -8.70 -18.85
N PHE A 47 7.44 -8.79 -18.75
CA PHE A 47 6.54 -8.28 -19.79
C PHE A 47 6.63 -6.75 -19.93
N ALA A 48 6.98 -6.06 -18.86
CA ALA A 48 7.20 -4.61 -18.89
C ALA A 48 8.60 -4.20 -19.41
N GLY A 49 9.47 -5.17 -19.75
CA GLY A 49 10.75 -4.91 -20.41
C GLY A 49 11.99 -5.06 -19.51
N THR A 50 11.84 -5.54 -18.28
CA THR A 50 13.01 -5.89 -17.44
C THR A 50 13.72 -7.12 -18.01
N VAL A 51 15.03 -7.16 -17.87
CA VAL A 51 15.84 -8.33 -18.29
C VAL A 51 15.56 -9.52 -17.38
N GLU A 52 15.33 -10.69 -17.96
CA GLU A 52 15.09 -11.91 -17.19
C GLU A 52 16.32 -12.29 -16.36
N GLU A 53 16.06 -12.67 -15.11
CA GLU A 53 17.08 -13.23 -14.22
C GLU A 53 17.30 -14.71 -14.59
N GLU A 54 18.57 -15.13 -14.75
CA GLU A 54 18.94 -16.50 -15.15
C GLU A 54 18.41 -17.57 -14.20
N ASN A 55 18.17 -17.21 -12.94
CA ASN A 55 17.68 -18.12 -11.90
C ASN A 55 16.17 -17.95 -11.59
N ALA A 56 15.43 -17.25 -12.44
CA ALA A 56 13.99 -17.14 -12.30
C ALA A 56 13.28 -18.48 -12.53
N LEU A 57 12.35 -18.84 -11.65
CA LEU A 57 11.55 -20.06 -11.75
C LEU A 57 10.06 -19.71 -11.65
N THR A 58 9.23 -20.48 -12.35
CA THR A 58 7.77 -20.38 -12.15
C THR A 58 7.34 -20.98 -10.82
N LYS A 59 6.15 -20.61 -10.31
CA LYS A 59 5.57 -21.19 -9.08
C LYS A 59 5.55 -22.71 -9.12
N ARG A 60 5.17 -23.29 -10.26
CA ARG A 60 5.12 -24.74 -10.48
C ARG A 60 6.50 -25.38 -10.39
N GLN A 61 7.48 -24.88 -11.16
CA GLN A 61 8.85 -25.39 -11.13
C GLN A 61 9.46 -25.36 -9.72
N LEU A 62 9.22 -24.25 -8.98
CA LEU A 62 9.71 -24.12 -7.62
C LEU A 62 9.02 -25.11 -6.65
N ALA A 63 7.72 -25.32 -6.81
CA ALA A 63 6.99 -26.31 -6.01
C ALA A 63 7.46 -27.73 -6.30
N GLU A 64 7.64 -28.11 -7.57
CA GLU A 64 8.17 -29.40 -8.01
C GLU A 64 9.60 -29.62 -7.49
N LEU A 65 10.45 -28.62 -7.57
CA LEU A 65 11.82 -28.66 -7.05
C LEU A 65 11.89 -28.90 -5.55
N LEU A 66 10.96 -28.28 -4.80
CA LEU A 66 10.94 -28.35 -3.32
C LEU A 66 10.21 -29.58 -2.78
N CYS A 67 9.18 -30.08 -3.46
CA CYS A 67 8.34 -31.19 -2.98
C CYS A 67 8.40 -32.45 -3.86
N GLY A 68 9.11 -32.41 -4.99
CA GLY A 68 9.06 -33.48 -6.00
C GLY A 68 7.82 -33.39 -6.89
N ASP A 69 7.84 -34.10 -8.01
CA ASP A 69 6.72 -34.15 -8.96
C ASP A 69 5.60 -35.05 -8.39
N LYS A 70 4.40 -34.50 -8.26
CA LYS A 70 3.23 -35.24 -7.76
C LYS A 70 2.82 -36.43 -8.66
N GLU A 71 3.19 -36.40 -9.95
CA GLU A 71 2.87 -37.47 -10.89
C GLU A 71 3.82 -38.68 -10.77
N THR A 72 5.02 -38.49 -10.20
CA THR A 72 6.03 -39.53 -10.04
C THR A 72 6.17 -40.04 -8.59
N GLN A 73 5.41 -39.51 -7.63
CA GLN A 73 5.50 -39.93 -6.24
C GLN A 73 5.01 -41.38 -6.03
N SER A 74 5.95 -42.29 -6.02
CA SER A 74 5.84 -43.55 -5.27
C SER A 74 5.70 -43.20 -3.78
N MET A 75 4.84 -43.92 -3.07
CA MET A 75 4.31 -43.69 -1.71
C MET A 75 5.32 -43.51 -0.55
N ALA A 76 6.55 -43.11 -0.77
CA ALA A 76 7.51 -42.94 0.30
C ALA A 76 8.34 -41.68 0.05
N ASP A 77 8.09 -40.71 0.91
CA ASP A 77 9.00 -39.69 1.40
C ASP A 77 9.32 -38.43 0.58
N GLU A 78 9.31 -37.36 1.37
CA GLU A 78 9.78 -35.99 1.23
C GLU A 78 8.81 -34.95 0.67
N SER A 79 7.51 -35.20 0.67
CA SER A 79 6.51 -34.17 0.40
C SER A 79 6.36 -33.21 1.60
N GLY A 80 7.35 -32.40 1.85
CA GLY A 80 7.22 -31.33 2.86
C GLY A 80 6.06 -30.39 2.52
N THR A 81 5.76 -29.48 3.41
CA THR A 81 4.75 -28.44 3.23
C THR A 81 5.40 -27.17 2.69
N LEU A 82 4.71 -26.51 1.76
CA LEU A 82 5.10 -25.22 1.19
C LEU A 82 4.19 -24.11 1.67
N LYS A 83 4.77 -22.91 1.79
CA LYS A 83 4.06 -21.68 2.02
C LYS A 83 4.63 -20.58 1.13
N PHE A 84 3.78 -20.03 0.27
CA PHE A 84 4.16 -18.99 -0.66
C PHE A 84 3.80 -17.60 -0.12
N TYR A 85 4.75 -16.69 -0.30
CA TYR A 85 4.57 -15.26 -0.12
C TYR A 85 5.03 -14.55 -1.40
N TYR A 86 4.48 -13.38 -1.65
CA TYR A 86 4.65 -12.58 -2.87
C TYR A 86 5.18 -11.20 -2.53
N PRO A 87 6.51 -11.03 -2.44
CA PRO A 87 7.12 -9.71 -2.22
C PRO A 87 6.90 -8.80 -3.42
N MET A 88 6.42 -7.58 -3.17
CA MET A 88 6.17 -6.56 -4.17
C MET A 88 6.94 -5.27 -3.84
N PRO A 89 7.52 -4.57 -4.81
CA PRO A 89 7.56 -4.91 -6.24
C PRO A 89 8.46 -6.10 -6.56
N ASP A 90 9.41 -6.46 -5.69
CA ASP A 90 10.38 -7.54 -5.88
C ASP A 90 10.93 -8.04 -4.54
N TYR A 91 11.48 -9.26 -4.49
CA TYR A 91 12.07 -9.85 -3.28
C TYR A 91 13.31 -9.11 -2.78
N LYS A 92 14.02 -8.37 -3.66
CA LYS A 92 15.24 -7.61 -3.30
C LYS A 92 14.91 -6.39 -2.44
N THR A 93 13.84 -5.68 -2.79
CA THR A 93 13.43 -4.43 -2.13
C THR A 93 11.92 -4.38 -1.87
N PRO A 94 11.38 -5.29 -1.06
CA PRO A 94 9.94 -5.36 -0.86
C PRO A 94 9.41 -4.14 -0.09
N VAL A 95 8.33 -3.56 -0.61
CA VAL A 95 7.49 -2.57 0.05
C VAL A 95 6.29 -3.24 0.70
N SER A 96 5.75 -4.28 0.04
CA SER A 96 4.69 -5.12 0.59
C SER A 96 4.96 -6.60 0.32
N ILE A 97 4.39 -7.46 1.17
CA ILE A 97 4.48 -8.92 1.02
C ILE A 97 3.07 -9.47 1.19
N TYR A 98 2.56 -10.09 0.15
CA TYR A 98 1.28 -10.80 0.14
C TYR A 98 1.48 -12.29 0.43
N SER A 99 0.40 -13.02 0.69
CA SER A 99 0.41 -14.48 0.85
C SER A 99 -0.80 -15.11 0.16
N ASP A 100 -0.85 -16.45 0.04
CA ASP A 100 -2.04 -17.15 -0.48
C ASP A 100 -3.32 -16.88 0.36
N ALA A 101 -3.18 -16.48 1.64
CA ALA A 101 -4.30 -16.13 2.50
C ALA A 101 -4.77 -14.67 2.34
N TYR A 102 -3.97 -13.82 1.70
CA TYR A 102 -4.27 -12.42 1.46
C TYR A 102 -3.60 -11.96 0.16
N LEU A 103 -4.29 -12.12 -0.95
CA LEU A 103 -3.86 -11.66 -2.27
C LEU A 103 -4.31 -10.21 -2.52
N PRO A 104 -3.60 -9.47 -3.37
CA PRO A 104 -4.00 -8.11 -3.71
C PRO A 104 -5.29 -8.11 -4.53
N LYS A 105 -6.07 -7.04 -4.37
CA LYS A 105 -7.24 -6.72 -5.16
C LYS A 105 -6.90 -5.68 -6.22
N LYS A 106 -7.85 -5.41 -7.11
CA LYS A 106 -7.80 -4.25 -8.03
C LYS A 106 -7.52 -2.97 -7.24
N GLY A 107 -6.59 -2.16 -7.71
CA GLY A 107 -6.19 -0.91 -7.08
C GLY A 107 -5.03 -1.03 -6.09
N ASP A 108 -4.81 -2.19 -5.46
CA ASP A 108 -3.77 -2.36 -4.43
C ASP A 108 -2.34 -2.17 -4.98
N LEU A 109 -2.12 -2.51 -6.26
CA LEU A 109 -0.82 -2.49 -6.91
C LEU A 109 -0.67 -1.37 -7.94
N THR A 110 -1.67 -0.55 -8.16
CA THR A 110 -1.66 0.52 -9.17
C THR A 110 -0.51 1.51 -8.95
N ARG A 111 -0.14 1.75 -7.69
CA ARG A 111 0.93 2.66 -7.27
C ARG A 111 2.16 1.94 -6.72
N VAL A 112 2.33 0.65 -7.03
CA VAL A 112 3.53 -0.06 -6.60
C VAL A 112 4.73 0.44 -7.39
N THR A 113 5.66 1.02 -6.66
CA THR A 113 6.91 1.53 -7.24
C THR A 113 7.75 0.37 -7.75
N PRO A 114 8.24 0.42 -9.00
CA PRO A 114 9.15 -0.58 -9.54
C PRO A 114 10.43 -0.70 -8.71
N ALA A 115 11.09 -1.85 -8.75
CA ALA A 115 12.41 -2.03 -8.15
C ALA A 115 13.49 -1.22 -8.91
N TYR A 116 14.60 -0.92 -8.23
CA TYR A 116 15.68 -0.06 -8.76
C TYR A 116 16.38 -0.60 -10.00
N ASP A 117 16.30 -1.90 -10.27
CA ASP A 117 16.90 -2.56 -11.42
C ASP A 117 15.99 -2.59 -12.65
N TYR A 118 14.86 -1.91 -12.60
CA TYR A 118 13.99 -1.77 -13.76
C TYR A 118 14.56 -0.79 -14.79
N PRO A 119 14.29 -1.02 -16.07
CA PRO A 119 14.69 -0.08 -17.11
C PRO A 119 13.96 1.25 -16.95
N PRO A 120 14.56 2.37 -17.36
CA PRO A 120 13.94 3.70 -17.25
C PRO A 120 12.69 3.87 -18.12
N TYR A 121 12.45 2.94 -19.04
CA TYR A 121 11.29 2.91 -19.92
C TYR A 121 10.58 1.58 -19.81
N HIS A 122 9.30 1.61 -19.54
CA HIS A 122 8.44 0.44 -19.48
C HIS A 122 7.68 0.26 -20.78
N LEU A 123 7.53 -0.98 -21.25
CA LEU A 123 6.71 -1.30 -22.42
C LEU A 123 5.21 -1.22 -22.08
N MET A 124 4.85 -1.32 -20.81
CA MET A 124 3.48 -1.21 -20.32
C MET A 124 3.45 -0.74 -18.86
N GLU A 125 2.32 -0.19 -18.42
CA GLU A 125 2.05 0.11 -17.02
C GLU A 125 1.75 -1.18 -16.24
N GLN A 126 2.67 -1.57 -15.35
CA GLN A 126 2.53 -2.79 -14.57
C GLN A 126 1.31 -2.73 -13.64
N GLY A 127 1.07 -1.58 -12.98
CA GLY A 127 -0.04 -1.40 -12.05
C GLY A 127 -1.41 -1.69 -12.70
N GLU A 128 -1.66 -1.10 -13.88
CA GLU A 128 -2.91 -1.35 -14.64
C GLU A 128 -3.06 -2.82 -15.06
N LYS A 129 -1.94 -3.51 -15.34
CA LYS A 129 -1.98 -4.92 -15.72
C LYS A 129 -2.15 -5.83 -14.51
N PHE A 130 -1.57 -5.47 -13.38
CA PHE A 130 -1.83 -6.17 -12.13
C PHE A 130 -3.30 -6.09 -11.73
N ASP A 131 -3.99 -4.97 -11.97
CA ASP A 131 -5.43 -4.88 -11.71
C ASP A 131 -6.20 -5.96 -12.48
N THR A 132 -5.92 -6.10 -13.78
CA THR A 132 -6.53 -7.16 -14.61
C THR A 132 -6.21 -8.57 -14.11
N VAL A 133 -4.96 -8.80 -13.69
CA VAL A 133 -4.49 -10.11 -13.19
C VAL A 133 -5.13 -10.43 -11.84
N CYS A 134 -5.30 -9.43 -10.97
CA CYS A 134 -5.98 -9.58 -9.67
C CYS A 134 -7.46 -9.90 -9.85
N GLU A 135 -8.16 -9.19 -10.75
CA GLU A 135 -9.56 -9.48 -11.08
C GLU A 135 -9.75 -10.89 -11.67
N ALA A 136 -8.78 -11.36 -12.45
CA ALA A 136 -8.79 -12.72 -13.00
C ALA A 136 -8.42 -13.82 -11.99
N GLY A 137 -7.99 -13.47 -10.76
CA GLY A 137 -7.54 -14.42 -9.75
C GLY A 137 -6.22 -15.10 -10.09
N LEU A 138 -5.35 -14.45 -10.87
CA LEU A 138 -4.09 -15.03 -11.39
C LEU A 138 -2.84 -14.38 -10.80
N PHE A 139 -2.97 -13.53 -9.79
CA PHE A 139 -1.85 -12.77 -9.23
C PHE A 139 -0.69 -13.66 -8.78
N ASP A 140 -0.96 -14.79 -8.15
CA ASP A 140 0.03 -15.73 -7.64
C ASP A 140 0.94 -16.33 -8.71
N LEU A 141 0.47 -16.36 -9.97
CA LEU A 141 1.25 -16.81 -11.13
C LEU A 141 2.11 -15.70 -11.76
N TYR A 142 1.65 -14.44 -11.66
CA TYR A 142 2.29 -13.28 -12.31
C TYR A 142 2.99 -12.32 -11.34
N ALA A 143 2.97 -12.59 -10.05
CA ALA A 143 3.78 -11.83 -9.08
C ALA A 143 5.25 -11.81 -9.51
N ASN A 144 5.94 -10.70 -9.30
CA ASN A 144 7.31 -10.51 -9.82
C ASN A 144 8.35 -11.42 -9.16
N SER A 145 8.04 -11.93 -7.96
CA SER A 145 8.96 -12.79 -7.19
C SER A 145 8.22 -13.63 -6.17
N TYR A 146 8.90 -14.64 -5.66
CA TYR A 146 8.43 -15.52 -4.61
C TYR A 146 9.36 -15.48 -3.40
N LEU A 147 8.76 -15.59 -2.22
CA LEU A 147 9.41 -15.96 -0.98
C LEU A 147 8.71 -17.23 -0.47
N VAL A 148 9.41 -18.34 -0.50
CA VAL A 148 8.84 -19.66 -0.21
C VAL A 148 9.48 -20.26 1.02
N PHE A 149 8.65 -20.79 1.90
CA PHE A 149 9.05 -21.56 3.06
C PHE A 149 8.71 -23.03 2.79
N TRP A 150 9.67 -23.91 3.03
CA TRP A 150 9.50 -25.35 2.99
C TRP A 150 9.92 -25.99 4.31
N SER A 151 9.17 -26.96 4.81
CA SER A 151 9.56 -27.79 5.95
C SER A 151 9.07 -29.21 5.75
N ALA A 152 9.86 -30.18 6.21
CA ALA A 152 9.45 -31.59 6.29
C ALA A 152 8.34 -31.78 7.34
N ASP A 153 8.35 -30.98 8.42
CA ASP A 153 7.29 -30.96 9.42
C ASP A 153 6.25 -29.86 9.11
N PRO A 154 5.02 -30.25 8.71
CA PRO A 154 3.96 -29.29 8.40
C PRO A 154 3.63 -28.31 9.54
N LYS A 155 3.83 -28.72 10.80
CA LYS A 155 3.54 -27.89 11.97
C LYS A 155 4.43 -26.67 12.06
N GLN A 156 5.62 -26.70 11.46
CA GLN A 156 6.55 -25.58 11.46
C GLN A 156 6.05 -24.40 10.63
N LEU A 157 5.22 -24.66 9.61
CA LEU A 157 4.64 -23.64 8.74
C LEU A 157 3.21 -23.27 9.16
N GLN A 158 2.62 -24.00 10.11
CA GLN A 158 1.30 -23.71 10.68
C GLN A 158 1.49 -22.98 12.01
N LYS A 159 1.24 -21.68 12.02
CA LYS A 159 1.30 -20.88 13.25
C LYS A 159 -0.11 -20.52 13.71
N ASP A 160 -0.30 -20.48 15.03
CA ASP A 160 -1.56 -20.03 15.62
C ASP A 160 -1.83 -18.54 15.40
N ASP A 161 -0.78 -17.77 15.17
CA ASP A 161 -0.82 -16.35 14.88
C ASP A 161 0.14 -16.04 13.71
N GLU A 162 -0.42 -15.67 12.58
CA GLU A 162 0.29 -15.55 11.33
C GLU A 162 0.09 -14.18 10.69
N ARG A 163 1.21 -13.58 10.19
CA ARG A 163 1.16 -12.42 9.31
C ARG A 163 0.89 -12.88 7.88
N ILE A 164 -0.29 -12.53 7.38
CA ILE A 164 -0.75 -12.90 6.02
C ILE A 164 -0.50 -11.79 4.99
N PHE A 165 -0.27 -10.56 5.46
CA PHE A 165 0.13 -9.41 4.66
C PHE A 165 1.03 -8.49 5.48
N ILE A 166 2.02 -7.89 4.84
CA ILE A 166 2.94 -6.91 5.45
C ILE A 166 3.18 -5.77 4.47
N LYS A 167 3.12 -4.52 4.96
CA LYS A 167 3.53 -3.31 4.23
C LYS A 167 4.55 -2.55 5.07
N TYR A 168 5.61 -2.05 4.42
CA TYR A 168 6.71 -1.30 5.04
C TYR A 168 6.73 0.14 4.53
N ASN A 169 6.92 1.09 5.44
CA ASN A 169 7.11 2.51 5.13
C ASN A 169 8.57 2.94 5.39
N LYS A 170 9.51 2.38 4.62
CA LYS A 170 10.96 2.57 4.82
C LYS A 170 11.53 3.87 4.26
N THR A 171 10.79 4.58 3.40
CA THR A 171 11.24 5.84 2.79
C THR A 171 11.04 7.04 3.71
N ARG A 172 10.40 6.86 4.85
CA ARG A 172 10.17 7.90 5.86
C ARG A 172 11.39 8.08 6.76
N ARG A 173 11.44 9.17 7.49
CA ARG A 173 12.40 9.39 8.58
C ARG A 173 12.27 8.26 9.62
N GLU A 174 13.34 7.92 10.32
CA GLU A 174 13.39 6.75 11.21
C GLU A 174 12.29 6.77 12.28
N GLU A 175 11.94 7.94 12.81
CA GLU A 175 10.87 8.12 13.79
C GLU A 175 9.47 7.86 13.25
N PHE A 176 9.29 7.80 11.92
CA PHE A 176 8.01 7.52 11.25
C PHE A 176 7.99 6.19 10.50
N GLN A 177 9.08 5.44 10.55
CA GLN A 177 9.15 4.14 9.88
C GLN A 177 8.37 3.09 10.66
N ILE A 178 7.32 2.59 10.04
CA ILE A 178 6.48 1.52 10.57
C ILE A 178 6.29 0.40 9.54
N LYS A 179 5.90 -0.76 10.05
CA LYS A 179 5.27 -1.81 9.25
C LYS A 179 3.80 -1.94 9.67
N THR A 180 2.95 -2.18 8.70
CA THR A 180 1.55 -2.55 8.90
C THR A 180 1.39 -4.01 8.49
N CYS A 181 0.84 -4.85 9.38
CA CYS A 181 0.60 -6.26 9.12
C CYS A 181 -0.89 -6.56 9.23
N ILE A 182 -1.43 -7.38 8.33
CA ILE A 182 -2.68 -8.09 8.57
C ILE A 182 -2.30 -9.47 9.11
N CYS A 183 -2.82 -9.76 10.28
CA CYS A 183 -2.55 -11.00 11.01
C CYS A 183 -3.81 -11.84 11.09
N GLU A 184 -3.63 -13.16 11.10
CA GLU A 184 -4.71 -14.13 11.28
C GLU A 184 -4.34 -15.09 12.42
N ARG A 185 -5.24 -15.24 13.39
CA ARG A 185 -5.03 -16.14 14.53
C ARG A 185 -6.16 -17.13 14.68
N ASN A 186 -5.82 -18.33 15.18
CA ASN A 186 -6.81 -19.32 15.58
C ASN A 186 -7.45 -18.89 16.91
N VAL A 187 -8.78 -18.80 16.94
CA VAL A 187 -9.52 -18.60 18.20
C VAL A 187 -9.77 -19.97 18.79
N ALA A 188 -9.15 -20.28 19.93
CA ALA A 188 -9.44 -21.48 20.70
C ALA A 188 -10.95 -21.54 20.98
N GLY A 189 -11.61 -22.65 20.64
CA GLY A 189 -13.06 -22.79 20.77
C GLY A 189 -13.51 -22.45 22.19
N ALA A 190 -14.36 -21.44 22.33
CA ALA A 190 -15.18 -21.30 23.53
C ALA A 190 -16.02 -22.57 23.66
N GLU A 191 -15.88 -23.28 24.76
CA GLU A 191 -16.71 -24.42 25.10
C GLU A 191 -18.19 -24.07 24.88
N THR A 192 -18.88 -24.94 24.18
CA THR A 192 -20.29 -24.82 23.84
C THR A 192 -21.16 -24.76 25.10
N GLY A 193 -21.42 -23.54 25.52
CA GLY A 193 -22.45 -23.24 26.53
C GLY A 193 -23.46 -22.27 25.94
N ASN A 194 -24.67 -22.80 25.73
CA ASN A 194 -25.92 -22.13 25.34
C ASN A 194 -26.16 -21.80 23.86
N LYS A 195 -27.05 -22.62 23.31
CA LYS A 195 -27.82 -22.37 22.11
C LYS A 195 -28.76 -21.19 22.32
N GLU A 196 -28.55 -20.06 21.58
CA GLU A 196 -29.67 -19.23 21.17
C GLU A 196 -29.54 -18.95 19.67
N ARG A 197 -30.67 -19.20 19.00
CA ARG A 197 -30.85 -19.09 17.55
C ARG A 197 -30.80 -17.63 17.12
N ALA A 198 -29.89 -17.32 16.20
CA ALA A 198 -30.10 -16.19 15.30
C ALA A 198 -29.91 -16.68 13.86
N SER A 199 -31.03 -16.75 13.16
CA SER A 199 -31.16 -17.01 11.73
C SER A 199 -30.74 -15.79 10.93
N GLY A 200 -29.91 -15.95 9.89
CA GLY A 200 -29.65 -14.89 8.93
C GLY A 200 -28.46 -15.16 7.99
N ALA A 201 -28.76 -15.79 6.86
CA ALA A 201 -28.12 -15.78 5.55
C ALA A 201 -26.59 -15.85 5.47
N ALA A 202 -26.14 -17.06 5.25
CA ALA A 202 -24.80 -17.39 4.74
C ALA A 202 -24.81 -17.32 3.20
N GLY A 203 -23.86 -16.61 2.62
CA GLY A 203 -23.40 -16.85 1.26
C GLY A 203 -22.53 -18.11 1.25
N ALA A 204 -22.98 -19.12 0.53
CA ALA A 204 -22.32 -20.40 0.44
C ALA A 204 -21.11 -20.32 -0.49
N ASP A 205 -19.94 -20.71 0.03
CA ASP A 205 -18.90 -21.29 -0.81
C ASP A 205 -18.66 -22.72 -0.30
N ALA A 206 -18.99 -23.66 -1.17
CA ALA A 206 -19.01 -25.07 -0.89
C ALA A 206 -17.69 -25.72 -1.34
N THR A 207 -16.75 -25.88 -0.43
CA THR A 207 -15.80 -27.01 -0.49
C THR A 207 -15.56 -27.50 0.93
N GLY A 208 -16.02 -28.73 1.19
CA GLY A 208 -15.92 -29.34 2.49
C GLY A 208 -14.49 -29.64 2.89
N ASN A 209 -14.14 -29.35 4.15
CA ASN A 209 -13.57 -30.33 5.07
C ASN A 209 -13.39 -29.75 6.49
N SER A 210 -13.72 -30.62 7.49
CA SER A 210 -13.20 -30.71 8.87
C SER A 210 -13.15 -29.43 9.73
N ALA A 211 -13.50 -29.61 11.00
CA ALA A 211 -13.46 -28.69 12.14
C ALA A 211 -12.19 -27.78 12.21
N ALA A 212 -12.10 -26.83 11.32
CA ALA A 212 -11.13 -25.73 11.40
C ALA A 212 -11.66 -24.75 12.45
N GLY A 213 -10.87 -24.47 13.50
CA GLY A 213 -11.17 -23.45 14.50
C GLY A 213 -11.48 -22.11 13.81
N LYS A 214 -12.35 -21.32 14.42
CA LYS A 214 -12.70 -19.99 13.90
C LYS A 214 -11.43 -19.12 13.86
N LYS A 215 -11.08 -18.62 12.70
CA LYS A 215 -9.97 -17.69 12.52
C LYS A 215 -10.44 -16.25 12.71
N GLU A 216 -9.63 -15.44 13.38
CA GLU A 216 -9.86 -14.02 13.60
C GLU A 216 -8.72 -13.23 12.95
N ARG A 217 -9.06 -12.15 12.23
CA ARG A 217 -8.08 -11.21 11.65
C ARG A 217 -7.99 -9.97 12.50
N TYR A 218 -6.79 -9.39 12.54
CA TYR A 218 -6.51 -8.10 13.15
C TYR A 218 -5.37 -7.39 12.39
N VAL A 219 -5.22 -6.08 12.63
CA VAL A 219 -4.15 -5.26 12.04
C VAL A 219 -3.14 -4.94 13.13
N GLU A 220 -1.85 -5.16 12.86
CA GLU A 220 -0.72 -4.72 13.70
C GLU A 220 0.02 -3.60 12.97
N LYS A 221 0.20 -2.43 13.64
CA LYS A 221 1.18 -1.42 13.23
C LYS A 221 2.32 -1.43 14.23
N ALA A 222 3.55 -1.55 13.75
CA ALA A 222 4.74 -1.64 14.59
C ALA A 222 5.86 -0.76 14.06
N ALA A 223 6.55 -0.06 14.95
CA ALA A 223 7.76 0.67 14.60
C ALA A 223 8.85 -0.27 14.08
N LEU A 224 9.63 0.18 13.10
CA LEU A 224 10.76 -0.58 12.57
C LEU A 224 12.01 -0.45 13.45
N SER A 225 12.11 0.63 14.22
CA SER A 225 13.19 0.90 15.16
C SER A 225 12.65 1.43 16.50
N LEU A 226 13.51 1.68 17.46
CA LEU A 226 13.13 2.30 18.74
C LEU A 226 12.71 3.76 18.57
N ASP A 227 13.24 4.45 17.55
CA ASP A 227 12.92 5.86 17.27
C ASP A 227 11.44 6.06 16.91
N GLY A 228 10.81 5.06 16.25
CA GLY A 228 9.38 5.07 15.94
C GLY A 228 8.45 4.80 17.14
N SER A 229 8.98 4.59 18.34
CA SER A 229 8.16 4.22 19.52
C SER A 229 7.17 5.31 19.91
N ALA A 230 7.58 6.58 19.86
CA ALA A 230 6.73 7.72 20.17
C ALA A 230 5.58 7.86 19.17
N HIS A 231 5.88 7.61 17.88
CA HIS A 231 4.88 7.63 16.83
C HIS A 231 3.80 6.55 17.04
N ILE A 232 4.18 5.33 17.40
CA ILE A 232 3.23 4.26 17.76
C ILE A 232 2.44 4.62 19.03
N ALA A 233 3.08 5.16 20.06
CA ALA A 233 2.40 5.53 21.31
C ALA A 233 1.36 6.64 21.10
N SER A 234 1.58 7.53 20.12
CA SER A 234 0.68 8.65 19.82
C SER A 234 -0.73 8.23 19.36
N PHE A 235 -0.89 7.00 18.84
CA PHE A 235 -2.22 6.51 18.41
C PHE A 235 -3.26 6.54 19.54
N LYS A 236 -2.85 6.42 20.80
CA LYS A 236 -3.77 6.48 21.93
C LYS A 236 -4.43 7.86 22.05
N GLU A 237 -3.62 8.91 22.11
CA GLU A 237 -4.13 10.28 22.23
C GLU A 237 -4.90 10.71 20.99
N LYS A 238 -4.40 10.37 19.79
CA LYS A 238 -5.09 10.63 18.53
C LYS A 238 -6.50 10.01 18.51
N TYR A 239 -6.63 8.75 18.92
CA TYR A 239 -7.92 8.06 19.04
C TYR A 239 -8.86 8.77 19.99
N GLU A 240 -8.41 9.08 21.22
CA GLU A 240 -9.22 9.73 22.25
C GLU A 240 -9.73 11.10 21.77
N LYS A 241 -8.89 11.89 21.13
CA LYS A 241 -9.22 13.22 20.62
C LYS A 241 -10.17 13.14 19.42
N LEU A 242 -9.90 12.28 18.43
CA LEU A 242 -10.76 12.11 17.25
C LEU A 242 -12.15 11.60 17.65
N THR A 243 -12.24 10.60 18.52
CA THR A 243 -13.52 10.05 18.98
C THR A 243 -14.37 11.12 19.67
N LYS A 244 -13.74 12.03 20.40
CA LYS A 244 -14.43 13.14 21.07
C LYS A 244 -14.91 14.22 20.08
N GLN A 245 -14.15 14.43 18.99
CA GLN A 245 -14.39 15.50 18.02
C GLN A 245 -15.52 15.16 17.03
N HIS A 246 -15.60 13.91 16.61
CA HIS A 246 -16.59 13.45 15.62
C HIS A 246 -17.91 13.05 16.29
N ARG A 247 -19.05 13.35 15.63
CA ARG A 247 -20.38 13.02 16.13
C ARG A 247 -20.86 11.63 15.71
N THR A 248 -20.62 11.24 14.47
CA THR A 248 -21.11 9.98 13.90
C THR A 248 -20.00 9.11 13.33
N LEU A 249 -18.88 9.70 12.88
CA LEU A 249 -17.72 8.96 12.40
C LEU A 249 -17.12 8.15 13.57
N LYS A 250 -16.98 6.86 13.35
CA LYS A 250 -16.33 5.96 14.30
C LYS A 250 -14.82 5.90 13.99
N VAL A 251 -14.01 5.72 15.02
CA VAL A 251 -12.56 5.58 14.90
C VAL A 251 -12.18 4.17 15.33
N ALA A 252 -11.33 3.47 14.56
CA ALA A 252 -10.88 2.14 14.93
C ALA A 252 -10.08 2.19 16.23
N GLU A 253 -10.53 1.43 17.24
CA GLU A 253 -9.95 1.45 18.60
C GLU A 253 -8.57 0.79 18.63
N PRO A 254 -7.53 1.50 19.12
CA PRO A 254 -6.19 0.96 19.25
C PRO A 254 -6.05 0.13 20.54
N LYS A 255 -5.40 -1.04 20.43
CA LYS A 255 -5.03 -1.86 21.58
C LYS A 255 -3.51 -1.97 21.64
N PHE A 256 -2.91 -1.75 22.79
CA PHE A 256 -1.47 -1.76 22.99
C PHE A 256 -1.03 -3.02 23.73
N ALA A 257 0.12 -3.59 23.34
CA ALA A 257 0.75 -4.67 24.09
C ALA A 257 1.83 -4.09 25.03
N GLU A 258 1.83 -4.53 26.28
CA GLU A 258 2.68 -3.97 27.35
C GLU A 258 4.19 -3.99 27.06
N HIS A 259 4.67 -4.87 26.15
CA HIS A 259 6.11 -5.06 25.88
C HIS A 259 6.46 -5.02 24.38
N ARG A 260 5.56 -4.54 23.54
CA ARG A 260 5.79 -4.47 22.10
C ARG A 260 5.65 -3.04 21.61
N ASN A 261 6.59 -2.61 20.80
CA ASN A 261 6.53 -1.33 20.11
C ASN A 261 5.53 -1.41 18.94
N SER A 262 4.28 -1.79 19.26
CA SER A 262 3.21 -2.02 18.30
C SER A 262 1.84 -1.71 18.88
N VAL A 263 0.93 -1.35 17.99
CA VAL A 263 -0.49 -1.11 18.25
C VAL A 263 -1.33 -2.04 17.37
N PHE A 264 -2.43 -2.52 17.91
CA PHE A 264 -3.33 -3.48 17.27
C PHE A 264 -4.70 -2.86 17.04
N PHE A 265 -5.31 -3.16 15.90
CA PHE A 265 -6.65 -2.72 15.53
C PHE A 265 -7.52 -3.91 15.13
N PRO A 266 -8.85 -3.83 15.30
CA PRO A 266 -9.75 -4.82 14.74
C PRO A 266 -9.66 -4.80 13.21
N TYR A 267 -9.69 -5.99 12.58
CA TYR A 267 -9.86 -6.08 11.13
C TYR A 267 -11.35 -5.93 10.80
N LEU A 268 -11.72 -4.77 10.31
CA LEU A 268 -13.10 -4.46 9.94
C LEU A 268 -13.35 -4.87 8.47
N VAL A 269 -14.53 -5.37 8.19
CA VAL A 269 -14.96 -5.78 6.85
C VAL A 269 -15.99 -4.78 6.32
N GLY A 270 -15.74 -4.27 5.12
CA GLY A 270 -16.60 -3.31 4.44
C GLY A 270 -15.97 -2.88 3.13
N GLU A 271 -16.54 -1.85 2.52
CA GLU A 271 -16.00 -1.15 1.35
C GLU A 271 -15.50 0.22 1.78
N THR A 272 -14.39 0.67 1.23
CA THR A 272 -13.93 2.04 1.49
C THR A 272 -14.84 3.05 0.79
N CYS A 273 -14.89 4.28 1.30
CA CYS A 273 -15.60 5.36 0.62
C CYS A 273 -15.02 5.59 -0.80
N ALA A 274 -13.71 5.40 -0.98
CA ALA A 274 -13.07 5.51 -2.29
C ALA A 274 -13.56 4.44 -3.28
N GLU A 275 -13.62 3.17 -2.86
CA GLU A 275 -14.16 2.07 -3.68
C GLU A 275 -15.61 2.34 -4.08
N LYS A 276 -16.45 2.74 -3.11
CA LYS A 276 -17.87 3.03 -3.35
C LYS A 276 -18.12 4.19 -4.31
N LEU A 277 -17.33 5.26 -4.19
CA LEU A 277 -17.37 6.39 -5.12
C LEU A 277 -16.81 6.01 -6.49
N GLY A 278 -15.76 5.17 -6.53
CA GLY A 278 -15.18 4.63 -7.76
C GLY A 278 -16.15 3.80 -8.58
N GLU A 279 -16.95 2.92 -7.94
CA GLU A 279 -18.01 2.15 -8.61
C GLU A 279 -19.03 3.05 -9.29
N GLN A 280 -19.40 4.17 -8.68
CA GLN A 280 -20.33 5.13 -9.28
C GLN A 280 -19.73 5.83 -10.50
N LEU A 281 -18.42 6.11 -10.48
CA LEU A 281 -17.69 6.67 -11.62
C LEU A 281 -17.67 5.69 -12.82
N GLU A 282 -17.42 4.42 -12.58
CA GLU A 282 -17.43 3.38 -13.61
C GLU A 282 -18.84 3.23 -14.22
N GLY A 283 -19.91 3.51 -13.47
CA GLY A 283 -21.30 3.56 -13.92
C GLY A 283 -21.68 4.76 -14.79
N GLY A 284 -20.77 5.73 -15.00
CA GLY A 284 -20.90 6.80 -15.99
C GLY A 284 -20.84 8.24 -15.50
N GLN A 285 -21.23 8.59 -14.28
CA GLN A 285 -21.08 9.94 -13.71
C GLN A 285 -21.10 9.90 -12.18
N LEU A 286 -20.16 10.59 -11.55
CA LEU A 286 -20.24 10.92 -10.14
C LEU A 286 -20.78 12.35 -10.00
N PRO A 287 -22.02 12.54 -9.53
CA PRO A 287 -22.52 13.87 -9.18
C PRO A 287 -21.69 14.47 -8.03
N LEU A 288 -21.32 15.74 -8.13
CA LEU A 288 -20.53 16.43 -7.08
C LEU A 288 -21.29 16.52 -5.75
N ASP A 289 -22.62 16.52 -5.76
CA ASP A 289 -23.45 16.44 -4.56
C ASP A 289 -23.32 15.12 -3.81
N VAL A 290 -23.12 13.99 -4.51
CA VAL A 290 -22.82 12.69 -3.87
C VAL A 290 -21.45 12.76 -3.16
N LEU A 291 -20.45 13.34 -3.83
CA LEU A 291 -19.14 13.56 -3.23
C LEU A 291 -19.23 14.45 -1.97
N GLN A 292 -20.06 15.50 -2.04
CA GLN A 292 -20.35 16.37 -0.89
C GLN A 292 -21.02 15.63 0.26
N ILE A 293 -21.99 14.75 -0.03
CA ILE A 293 -22.67 13.95 0.99
C ILE A 293 -21.66 13.07 1.74
N VAL A 294 -20.81 12.34 1.00
CA VAL A 294 -19.78 11.48 1.62
C VAL A 294 -18.77 12.32 2.40
N MET A 295 -18.34 13.46 1.85
CA MET A 295 -17.45 14.39 2.54
C MET A 295 -18.06 14.86 3.89
N ASN A 296 -19.33 15.22 3.89
CA ASN A 296 -20.02 15.67 5.11
C ASN A 296 -20.15 14.54 6.15
N GLN A 297 -20.25 13.29 5.73
CA GLN A 297 -20.32 12.15 6.64
C GLN A 297 -18.96 11.84 7.29
N ILE A 298 -17.86 11.93 6.54
CA ILE A 298 -16.52 11.68 7.09
C ILE A 298 -15.98 12.88 7.88
N TYR A 299 -16.45 14.08 7.56
CA TYR A 299 -16.04 15.33 8.20
C TYR A 299 -17.12 15.89 9.15
N ASP A 300 -17.83 14.98 9.83
CA ASP A 300 -18.91 15.29 10.77
C ASP A 300 -18.35 15.71 12.15
N ILE A 301 -17.68 16.87 12.16
CA ILE A 301 -17.03 17.44 13.34
C ILE A 301 -18.03 18.29 14.11
N SER A 302 -18.03 18.16 15.44
CA SER A 302 -18.83 18.99 16.34
C SER A 302 -18.52 20.47 16.14
N PRO A 303 -19.56 21.34 16.01
CA PRO A 303 -19.35 22.78 15.74
C PRO A 303 -18.48 23.49 16.79
N GLU A 304 -18.59 23.07 18.06
CA GLU A 304 -17.80 23.60 19.18
C GLU A 304 -16.30 23.29 19.08
N CYS A 305 -15.89 22.32 18.25
CA CYS A 305 -14.51 22.00 18.00
C CYS A 305 -13.88 22.86 16.90
N ARG A 306 -14.68 23.70 16.22
CA ARG A 306 -14.23 24.58 15.15
C ARG A 306 -13.96 25.99 15.65
N SER A 307 -12.87 26.58 15.17
CA SER A 307 -12.52 27.98 15.41
C SER A 307 -11.89 28.59 14.14
N ALA A 308 -11.63 29.88 14.13
CA ALA A 308 -10.79 30.46 13.11
C ALA A 308 -9.40 29.83 13.16
N PHE A 309 -8.80 29.59 12.00
CA PHE A 309 -7.44 29.04 11.93
C PHE A 309 -6.45 30.02 12.56
N VAL A 310 -5.59 29.49 13.44
CA VAL A 310 -4.49 30.24 14.05
C VAL A 310 -3.20 29.49 13.76
N ARG A 311 -2.25 30.18 13.14
CA ARG A 311 -0.94 29.66 12.85
C ARG A 311 -0.15 29.43 14.14
N THR A 312 0.49 28.27 14.26
CA THR A 312 1.31 27.86 15.40
C THR A 312 2.72 27.48 14.93
N ALA A 313 3.68 27.43 15.84
CA ALA A 313 5.03 26.97 15.53
C ALA A 313 5.04 25.50 15.04
N ASP A 314 4.19 24.64 15.60
CA ASP A 314 4.06 23.24 15.18
C ASP A 314 3.48 23.15 13.75
N PHE A 315 2.55 24.02 13.40
CA PHE A 315 2.06 24.13 12.02
C PHE A 315 3.18 24.53 11.07
N ASP A 316 4.00 25.51 11.44
CA ASP A 316 5.11 25.99 10.63
C ASP A 316 6.17 24.91 10.39
N GLU A 317 6.47 24.11 11.40
CA GLU A 317 7.41 23.00 11.28
C GLU A 317 7.00 21.99 10.22
N VAL A 318 5.70 21.71 10.12
CA VAL A 318 5.19 20.65 9.24
C VAL A 318 4.77 21.18 7.87
N PHE A 319 4.11 22.34 7.82
CA PHE A 319 3.42 22.83 6.61
C PHE A 319 3.89 24.20 6.13
N GLY A 320 4.46 25.02 7.01
CA GLY A 320 4.60 26.44 6.82
C GLY A 320 6.00 26.93 6.43
N ALA A 321 6.99 26.04 6.28
CA ALA A 321 8.42 26.39 6.23
C ALA A 321 8.80 27.46 5.17
N ASP A 322 8.06 27.52 4.06
CA ASP A 322 8.38 28.41 2.92
C ASP A 322 7.18 29.21 2.39
N LEU A 323 6.09 29.28 3.17
CA LEU A 323 4.92 30.07 2.78
C LEU A 323 5.19 31.58 2.91
N THR A 324 4.88 32.33 1.87
CA THR A 324 4.97 33.80 1.87
C THR A 324 3.91 34.42 2.80
N GLU A 325 4.07 35.69 3.15
CA GLU A 325 3.10 36.41 3.99
C GLU A 325 1.70 36.48 3.33
N GLU A 326 1.65 36.65 2.00
CA GLU A 326 0.37 36.67 1.27
C GLU A 326 -0.35 35.32 1.34
N GLU A 327 0.39 34.23 1.15
CA GLU A 327 -0.15 32.86 1.26
C GLU A 327 -0.61 32.54 2.68
N GLN A 328 0.12 32.97 3.68
CA GLN A 328 -0.28 32.84 5.08
C GLN A 328 -1.58 33.58 5.36
N ASN A 329 -1.74 34.79 4.80
CA ASN A 329 -2.98 35.57 4.97
C ASN A 329 -4.20 34.88 4.34
N LEU A 330 -4.03 34.14 3.25
CA LEU A 330 -5.10 33.30 2.68
C LEU A 330 -5.58 32.25 3.67
N LEU A 331 -4.65 31.60 4.38
CA LEU A 331 -4.98 30.55 5.36
C LEU A 331 -5.74 31.10 6.58
N LEU A 332 -5.46 32.34 7.00
CA LEU A 332 -6.13 32.97 8.17
C LEU A 332 -7.64 33.19 7.98
N SER A 333 -8.13 33.13 6.74
CA SER A 333 -9.57 33.19 6.44
C SER A 333 -10.31 31.87 6.65
N ASP A 334 -9.60 30.78 6.91
CA ASP A 334 -10.15 29.44 7.04
C ASP A 334 -10.53 29.12 8.48
N THR A 335 -11.30 28.06 8.64
CA THR A 335 -11.57 27.42 9.93
C THR A 335 -10.63 26.27 10.17
N ALA A 336 -10.45 25.90 11.42
CA ALA A 336 -9.66 24.76 11.85
C ALA A 336 -10.23 24.13 13.11
N CYS A 337 -9.79 22.89 13.39
CA CYS A 337 -10.04 22.22 14.67
C CYS A 337 -8.71 22.10 15.44
N GLU A 338 -8.79 21.97 16.76
CA GLU A 338 -7.61 21.68 17.59
C GLU A 338 -6.94 20.35 17.21
N VAL A 339 -7.72 19.42 16.65
CA VAL A 339 -7.26 18.12 16.20
C VAL A 339 -7.55 17.97 14.71
N SER A 340 -6.52 17.83 13.92
CA SER A 340 -6.62 17.80 12.47
C SER A 340 -6.18 16.44 11.93
N ASN A 341 -7.12 15.67 11.40
CA ASN A 341 -6.81 14.40 10.72
C ASN A 341 -6.59 14.65 9.23
N ILE A 342 -5.33 14.74 8.80
CA ILE A 342 -4.99 14.89 7.38
C ILE A 342 -5.03 13.57 6.60
N ASP A 343 -5.15 12.43 7.29
CA ASP A 343 -5.37 11.10 6.71
C ASP A 343 -6.85 10.74 6.55
N ALA A 344 -7.75 11.72 6.71
CA ALA A 344 -9.19 11.53 6.50
C ALA A 344 -9.55 11.26 5.02
N LEU A 345 -8.69 10.53 4.31
CA LEU A 345 -8.85 10.19 2.89
C LEU A 345 -9.99 9.18 2.71
N PHE A 346 -10.68 9.21 1.57
CA PHE A 346 -11.77 8.27 1.28
C PHE A 346 -11.32 6.81 1.33
N GLU A 347 -10.07 6.51 1.02
CA GLU A 347 -9.49 5.16 1.12
C GLU A 347 -9.30 4.68 2.57
N ASN A 348 -9.20 5.61 3.54
CA ASN A 348 -9.06 5.32 4.95
C ASN A 348 -10.40 5.28 5.70
N MET A 349 -11.51 5.49 4.99
CA MET A 349 -12.87 5.52 5.54
C MET A 349 -13.64 4.29 5.07
N LEU A 350 -13.89 3.36 6.00
CA LEU A 350 -14.56 2.09 5.73
C LEU A 350 -16.05 2.20 6.03
N MET A 351 -16.88 1.95 5.02
CA MET A 351 -18.32 1.83 5.16
C MET A 351 -18.69 0.44 5.66
N THR A 352 -19.32 0.37 6.82
CA THR A 352 -19.79 -0.87 7.43
C THR A 352 -21.30 -0.81 7.67
N ARG A 353 -21.91 -1.92 8.11
CA ARG A 353 -23.32 -1.92 8.53
C ARG A 353 -23.59 -1.05 9.75
N GLU A 354 -22.57 -0.75 10.54
CA GLU A 354 -22.68 0.03 11.78
C GLU A 354 -22.36 1.51 11.59
N GLY A 355 -21.96 1.93 10.39
CA GLY A 355 -21.55 3.29 10.03
C GLY A 355 -20.17 3.34 9.40
N ILE A 356 -19.63 4.56 9.25
CA ILE A 356 -18.29 4.78 8.66
C ILE A 356 -17.25 4.75 9.78
N TYR A 357 -16.18 3.97 9.54
CA TYR A 357 -15.01 3.88 10.41
C TYR A 357 -13.79 4.53 9.76
N CYS A 358 -13.10 5.39 10.49
CA CYS A 358 -11.74 5.83 10.18
C CYS A 358 -10.77 4.71 10.59
N LEU A 359 -10.08 4.11 9.61
CA LEU A 359 -9.17 2.98 9.83
C LEU A 359 -7.75 3.44 10.10
N ASP A 360 -7.28 4.38 9.30
CA ASP A 360 -5.93 4.95 9.39
C ASP A 360 -6.00 6.42 9.78
N TYR A 361 -5.38 6.74 10.90
CA TYR A 361 -5.28 8.08 11.45
C TYR A 361 -3.85 8.34 11.97
N GLU A 362 -2.88 7.86 11.21
CA GLU A 362 -1.47 7.99 11.55
C GLU A 362 -1.03 9.46 11.57
N TRP A 363 -1.49 10.24 10.58
CA TRP A 363 -1.18 11.66 10.47
C TRP A 363 -2.32 12.53 11.01
N VAL A 364 -2.53 12.39 12.29
CA VAL A 364 -3.37 13.30 13.07
C VAL A 364 -2.47 14.23 13.86
N PHE A 365 -2.69 15.53 13.67
CA PHE A 365 -1.97 16.59 14.38
C PHE A 365 -2.84 17.15 15.50
N LEU A 366 -2.21 17.42 16.66
CA LEU A 366 -2.88 17.99 17.83
C LEU A 366 -2.71 19.52 17.87
N PHE A 367 -2.69 20.12 16.70
CA PHE A 367 -2.66 21.55 16.46
C PHE A 367 -3.55 21.90 15.25
N PRO A 368 -3.99 23.18 15.14
CA PRO A 368 -4.86 23.60 14.07
C PRO A 368 -4.22 23.45 12.67
N VAL A 369 -4.97 22.87 11.74
CA VAL A 369 -4.66 22.85 10.30
C VAL A 369 -5.89 23.34 9.56
N PRO A 370 -5.77 24.19 8.50
CA PRO A 370 -6.91 24.69 7.74
C PRO A 370 -7.82 23.56 7.24
N GLU A 371 -9.13 23.67 7.47
CA GLU A 371 -10.11 22.64 7.07
C GLU A 371 -10.14 22.44 5.55
N HIS A 372 -9.97 23.50 4.76
CA HIS A 372 -9.92 23.38 3.32
C HIS A 372 -8.66 22.65 2.84
N PHE A 373 -7.55 22.71 3.57
CA PHE A 373 -6.39 21.87 3.25
C PHE A 373 -6.69 20.38 3.44
N VAL A 374 -7.37 20.02 4.53
CA VAL A 374 -7.79 18.62 4.74
C VAL A 374 -8.73 18.17 3.61
N LYS A 375 -9.73 18.99 3.25
CA LYS A 375 -10.63 18.71 2.12
C LYS A 375 -9.88 18.63 0.80
N TYR A 376 -8.92 19.54 0.56
CA TYR A 376 -8.04 19.49 -0.61
C TYR A 376 -7.34 18.13 -0.73
N ARG A 377 -6.73 17.64 0.35
CA ARG A 377 -6.05 16.34 0.35
C ARG A 377 -6.99 15.20 0.00
N ILE A 378 -8.19 15.15 0.61
CA ILE A 378 -9.20 14.12 0.33
C ILE A 378 -9.56 14.10 -1.16
N LEU A 379 -9.84 15.28 -1.72
CA LEU A 379 -10.23 15.43 -3.12
C LEU A 379 -9.08 15.17 -4.10
N TYR A 380 -7.88 15.66 -3.78
CA TYR A 380 -6.68 15.48 -4.58
C TYR A 380 -6.31 13.99 -4.71
N TYR A 381 -6.22 13.26 -3.60
CA TYR A 381 -5.86 11.84 -3.63
C TYR A 381 -6.95 10.98 -4.27
N PHE A 382 -8.22 11.32 -4.09
CA PHE A 382 -9.31 10.69 -4.80
C PHE A 382 -9.22 10.94 -6.32
N TYR A 383 -8.99 12.18 -6.73
CA TYR A 383 -8.80 12.53 -8.14
C TYR A 383 -7.63 11.78 -8.77
N GLU A 384 -6.47 11.75 -8.10
CA GLU A 384 -5.29 11.03 -8.56
C GLU A 384 -5.56 9.53 -8.76
N GLN A 385 -6.32 8.93 -7.86
CA GLN A 385 -6.67 7.51 -7.94
C GLN A 385 -7.60 7.20 -9.12
N TYR A 386 -8.54 8.08 -9.42
CA TYR A 386 -9.58 7.86 -10.41
C TYR A 386 -9.48 8.77 -11.65
N SER A 387 -8.38 9.47 -11.84
CA SER A 387 -8.18 10.43 -12.95
C SER A 387 -8.39 9.83 -14.33
N SER A 388 -8.06 8.55 -14.53
CA SER A 388 -8.28 7.83 -15.80
C SER A 388 -9.78 7.63 -16.14
N VAL A 389 -10.66 7.61 -15.13
CA VAL A 389 -12.10 7.44 -15.24
C VAL A 389 -12.83 8.77 -15.22
N LEU A 390 -12.32 9.77 -14.50
CA LEU A 390 -12.86 11.14 -14.37
C LEU A 390 -12.64 12.00 -15.64
N LYS A 391 -12.91 11.47 -16.82
CA LYS A 391 -12.60 12.12 -18.12
C LYS A 391 -13.30 13.48 -18.35
N GLN A 392 -14.36 13.78 -17.62
CA GLN A 392 -15.20 14.97 -17.83
C GLN A 392 -15.09 16.02 -16.71
N LEU A 393 -14.45 15.70 -15.60
CA LEU A 393 -14.23 16.60 -14.46
C LEU A 393 -12.74 16.82 -14.25
N THR A 394 -12.33 18.07 -14.21
CA THR A 394 -10.96 18.43 -13.80
C THR A 394 -10.87 18.57 -12.29
N LEU A 395 -9.67 18.44 -11.74
CA LEU A 395 -9.42 18.68 -10.32
C LEU A 395 -9.91 20.07 -9.90
N ASP A 396 -9.63 21.11 -10.70
CA ASP A 396 -10.04 22.49 -10.41
C ASP A 396 -11.56 22.65 -10.33
N GLN A 397 -12.31 21.94 -11.16
CA GLN A 397 -13.79 21.95 -11.09
C GLN A 397 -14.29 21.31 -9.80
N ILE A 398 -13.66 20.20 -9.39
CA ILE A 398 -14.00 19.54 -8.12
C ILE A 398 -13.65 20.46 -6.95
N LEU A 399 -12.43 20.97 -6.90
CA LEU A 399 -11.96 21.88 -5.84
C LEU A 399 -12.84 23.14 -5.72
N GLY A 400 -13.17 23.76 -6.87
CA GLY A 400 -14.03 24.95 -6.91
C GLY A 400 -15.44 24.69 -6.35
N TYR A 401 -16.00 23.49 -6.57
CA TYR A 401 -17.29 23.10 -5.97
C TYR A 401 -17.25 23.07 -4.43
N PHE A 402 -16.08 22.71 -3.86
CA PHE A 402 -15.85 22.72 -2.43
C PHE A 402 -15.32 24.05 -1.86
N GLY A 403 -15.35 25.12 -2.66
CA GLY A 403 -14.93 26.46 -2.23
C GLY A 403 -13.43 26.68 -2.19
N ILE A 404 -12.64 25.78 -2.79
CA ILE A 404 -11.18 25.90 -2.87
C ILE A 404 -10.83 26.60 -4.20
N THR A 405 -10.34 27.85 -4.10
CA THR A 405 -9.92 28.62 -5.29
C THR A 405 -8.60 28.11 -5.84
N PRO A 406 -8.24 28.44 -7.10
CA PRO A 406 -6.93 28.09 -7.67
C PRO A 406 -5.76 28.59 -6.83
N GLU A 407 -5.86 29.80 -6.26
CA GLU A 407 -4.82 30.39 -5.40
C GLU A 407 -4.68 29.59 -4.10
N MET A 408 -5.77 29.20 -3.47
CA MET A 408 -5.76 28.32 -2.29
C MET A 408 -5.17 26.94 -2.62
N ALA A 409 -5.56 26.37 -3.76
CA ALA A 409 -5.05 25.07 -4.21
C ALA A 409 -3.53 25.07 -4.40
N GLU A 410 -2.95 26.16 -4.90
CA GLU A 410 -1.49 26.31 -5.03
C GLU A 410 -0.80 26.37 -3.66
N VAL A 411 -1.36 27.08 -2.70
CA VAL A 411 -0.84 27.09 -1.31
C VAL A 411 -0.94 25.70 -0.68
N TYR A 412 -2.06 25.00 -0.86
CA TYR A 412 -2.23 23.65 -0.33
C TYR A 412 -1.31 22.63 -0.98
N ARG A 413 -1.02 22.78 -2.27
CA ARG A 413 -0.01 21.96 -2.96
C ARG A 413 1.38 22.13 -2.34
N ARG A 414 1.76 23.35 -1.97
CA ARG A 414 3.04 23.63 -1.27
C ARG A 414 3.04 23.06 0.14
N MET A 415 1.94 23.22 0.88
CA MET A 415 1.77 22.59 2.21
C MET A 415 1.92 21.08 2.13
N GLU A 416 1.39 20.44 1.07
CA GLU A 416 1.56 19.00 0.84
C GLU A 416 3.03 18.64 0.60
N VAL A 417 3.75 19.41 -0.21
CA VAL A 417 5.19 19.19 -0.44
C VAL A 417 5.97 19.33 0.87
N ASN A 418 5.66 20.34 1.69
CA ASN A 418 6.30 20.54 2.98
C ASN A 418 6.02 19.37 3.95
N PHE A 419 4.78 18.89 3.97
CA PHE A 419 4.43 17.69 4.74
C PHE A 419 5.21 16.45 4.28
N GLN A 420 5.34 16.23 2.96
CA GLN A 420 6.13 15.12 2.44
C GLN A 420 7.62 15.26 2.81
N ASN A 421 8.17 16.48 2.77
CA ASN A 421 9.51 16.77 3.26
C ASN A 421 9.67 16.48 4.76
N TYR A 422 8.68 16.85 5.56
CA TYR A 422 8.64 16.53 6.99
C TYR A 422 8.64 15.03 7.25
N VAL A 423 7.85 14.27 6.49
CA VAL A 423 7.74 12.80 6.64
C VAL A 423 9.00 12.07 6.19
N HIS A 424 9.59 12.49 5.07
CA HIS A 424 10.68 11.75 4.42
C HIS A 424 12.07 12.31 4.76
N GLY A 425 12.21 13.60 5.08
CA GLY A 425 13.48 14.25 5.41
C GLY A 425 14.55 13.97 4.36
N GLU A 426 15.72 13.48 4.79
CA GLU A 426 16.84 13.14 3.90
C GLU A 426 16.52 11.99 2.93
N ASN A 427 15.50 11.19 3.22
CA ASN A 427 15.02 10.13 2.33
C ASN A 427 14.11 10.63 1.20
N GLN A 428 13.90 11.95 1.10
CA GLN A 428 13.02 12.56 0.09
C GLN A 428 13.46 12.23 -1.34
N GLU A 429 14.75 12.22 -1.63
CA GLU A 429 15.28 11.85 -2.94
C GLU A 429 14.98 10.40 -3.28
N LEU A 430 15.06 9.51 -2.29
CA LEU A 430 14.70 8.10 -2.45
C LEU A 430 13.20 7.95 -2.75
N TYR A 431 12.36 8.70 -2.04
CA TYR A 431 10.91 8.74 -2.28
C TYR A 431 10.57 9.27 -3.66
N LEU A 432 11.11 10.43 -4.05
CA LEU A 432 10.89 11.05 -5.37
C LEU A 432 11.49 10.22 -6.50
N GLY A 433 12.67 9.65 -6.29
CA GLY A 433 13.32 8.76 -7.26
C GLY A 433 12.45 7.55 -7.57
N ASN A 434 11.84 6.94 -6.57
CA ASN A 434 10.92 5.84 -6.74
C ASN A 434 9.63 6.25 -7.50
N TYR A 435 9.18 7.49 -7.36
CA TYR A 435 7.92 7.98 -7.95
C TYR A 435 8.11 8.52 -9.37
N MET A 436 9.21 9.21 -9.67
CA MET A 436 9.37 9.98 -10.90
C MET A 436 10.19 9.29 -11.98
N VAL A 437 11.16 8.43 -11.62
CA VAL A 437 12.11 7.87 -12.58
C VAL A 437 11.50 6.74 -13.41
N TYR A 438 10.53 6.02 -12.87
CA TYR A 438 10.01 4.78 -13.46
C TYR A 438 8.60 4.90 -14.06
N SER A 439 8.06 6.10 -14.16
CA SER A 439 6.70 6.34 -14.67
C SER A 439 6.59 6.53 -16.18
N ARG A 440 7.67 6.33 -16.94
CA ARG A 440 7.67 6.56 -18.39
C ARG A 440 7.35 5.28 -19.15
N THR A 441 6.09 5.14 -19.53
CA THR A 441 5.66 4.04 -20.40
C THR A 441 5.78 4.45 -21.86
N VAL A 442 6.40 3.62 -22.66
CA VAL A 442 6.42 3.77 -24.11
C VAL A 442 5.10 3.24 -24.67
N ARG A 443 4.09 4.11 -24.77
CA ARG A 443 2.75 3.73 -25.22
C ARG A 443 2.66 3.49 -26.74
N ASP A 444 3.46 4.19 -27.51
CA ASP A 444 3.53 4.06 -28.97
C ASP A 444 4.95 4.38 -29.48
N ILE A 445 5.65 3.35 -29.90
CA ILE A 445 7.02 3.47 -30.45
C ILE A 445 7.00 4.35 -31.71
N ARG A 446 5.99 4.24 -32.56
CA ARG A 446 5.91 5.05 -33.78
C ARG A 446 5.69 6.53 -33.46
N GLN A 447 4.87 6.82 -32.46
CA GLN A 447 4.70 8.19 -31.96
C GLN A 447 6.00 8.72 -31.37
N THR A 448 6.69 7.93 -30.58
CA THR A 448 8.00 8.28 -30.00
C THR A 448 9.06 8.53 -31.07
N GLU A 449 9.11 7.71 -32.11
CA GLU A 449 9.99 7.93 -33.27
C GLU A 449 9.68 9.22 -34.00
N SER A 450 8.38 9.50 -34.23
CA SER A 450 7.92 10.76 -34.86
C SER A 450 8.28 12.00 -34.00
N ASP A 451 8.11 11.92 -32.69
CA ASP A 451 8.44 13.01 -31.76
C ASP A 451 9.95 13.23 -31.70
N LEU A 452 10.75 12.16 -31.73
CA LEU A 452 12.20 12.22 -31.77
C LEU A 452 12.68 12.86 -33.09
N ALA A 453 12.07 12.50 -34.20
CA ALA A 453 12.40 13.09 -35.51
C ALA A 453 12.11 14.61 -35.51
N ARG A 454 10.94 15.02 -35.02
CA ARG A 454 10.57 16.43 -34.84
C ARG A 454 11.50 17.18 -33.89
N ALA A 455 11.89 16.57 -32.79
CA ALA A 455 12.83 17.18 -31.85
C ALA A 455 14.22 17.38 -32.47
N ARG A 456 14.73 16.42 -33.25
CA ARG A 456 16.00 16.52 -33.97
C ARG A 456 15.96 17.63 -35.01
N GLU A 457 14.88 17.76 -35.77
CA GLU A 457 14.68 18.82 -36.74
C GLU A 457 14.66 20.19 -36.07
N ARG A 458 13.96 20.38 -34.95
CA ARG A 458 13.98 21.63 -34.16
C ARG A 458 15.38 21.99 -33.67
N ILE A 459 16.14 21.02 -33.17
CA ILE A 459 17.51 21.23 -32.70
C ILE A 459 18.39 21.71 -33.86
N GLU A 460 18.24 21.14 -35.05
CA GLU A 460 19.02 21.56 -36.20
C GLU A 460 18.65 22.97 -36.68
N GLN A 461 17.36 23.30 -36.69
CA GLN A 461 16.88 24.66 -36.98
C GLN A 461 17.41 25.68 -35.96
N MET A 462 17.43 25.32 -34.67
CA MET A 462 18.00 26.20 -33.62
C MET A 462 19.50 26.41 -33.79
N LYS A 463 20.26 25.36 -34.20
CA LYS A 463 21.70 25.48 -34.50
C LYS A 463 21.97 26.38 -35.69
N ILE A 464 21.16 26.31 -36.76
CA ILE A 464 21.26 27.17 -37.93
C ILE A 464 21.00 28.64 -37.52
N HIS A 465 19.92 28.88 -36.79
CA HIS A 465 19.56 30.21 -36.34
C HIS A 465 20.60 30.84 -35.36
N SER A 466 21.20 30.00 -34.49
CA SER A 466 22.31 30.47 -33.63
C SER A 466 23.55 30.89 -34.45
N ARG A 467 23.93 30.09 -35.46
CA ARG A 467 25.06 30.41 -36.34
C ARG A 467 24.83 31.68 -37.15
N GLU A 468 23.58 31.92 -37.59
CA GLU A 468 23.22 33.13 -38.29
C GLU A 468 23.33 34.40 -37.40
N LYS A 469 23.03 34.27 -36.09
CA LYS A 469 23.18 35.35 -35.11
C LYS A 469 24.64 35.63 -34.73
N ASP A 470 25.51 34.64 -34.82
CA ASP A 470 26.93 34.80 -34.50
C ASP A 470 27.73 35.43 -35.69
N VAL A 471 27.10 35.60 -36.88
CA VAL A 471 27.71 36.15 -38.11
C VAL A 471 27.22 37.57 -38.36
N THR A 472 26.22 38.05 -37.63
CA THR A 472 25.74 39.44 -37.64
C THR A 472 26.24 40.18 -36.40
#